data_392a740c0afb749d6303d2b517131dd1
#
_entry.id   392a740c0afb749d6303d2b517131dd1
#
_cell.length_a   1.000
_cell.length_b   1.000
_cell.length_c   1.000
_cell.angle_alpha   90.00
_cell.angle_beta   90.00
_cell.angle_gamma   90.00
#
_symmetry.space_group_name_H-M   'P 1'
#
loop_
_entity.id
_entity.type
_entity.pdbx_description
1 polymer ?
#
loop_
_entity_poly.entity_id
_entity_poly.type
_entity_poly.pdbx_seq_one_letter_code
_entity_poly.pdbx_strand_id
1 'polypeptide(L)'
;IEEDLIEEVIRVIGFDKLPLSAPLAPVSARVRPEAQRGSHALRRAVAALDYQETINFSFVEERWEAELAGNLEPIRLLNPIAAPLSVMRSSLLGSLVQVLRHNLARRATRVRVFELGRVFRRDASVQTSEQTVVGIDQPLKVAGLAWGPVEPLQWGARERAVDFFDVKADVEALLAPRVATFVAAEHPAMHPGRCARVELDGRTVGFVGELHPRWKQGYELPAGQGAPVLFELDVPALLARPVPAYQPVARQQAVNRDIALIVGEAAGHDAVIGSLLAADTGGLLRSARLFDVYRPAPGAAGFQPGER
;
A
#
# COMPACT_ATOMS: atom_id res chain seq x y z
N ILE A 1 21.44 -25.13 27.34
CA ILE A 1 22.48 -24.09 27.30
C ILE A 1 22.63 -23.46 28.67
N GLU A 2 23.58 -22.57 28.90
CA GLU A 2 23.84 -21.94 30.20
C GLU A 2 22.62 -21.17 30.71
N GLU A 3 21.95 -20.46 29.82
CA GLU A 3 20.74 -19.68 30.12
C GLU A 3 19.59 -20.56 30.64
N ASP A 4 19.42 -21.77 30.11
CA ASP A 4 18.40 -22.72 30.57
C ASP A 4 18.66 -23.16 32.02
N LEU A 5 19.93 -23.38 32.37
CA LEU A 5 20.34 -23.73 33.74
C LEU A 5 20.16 -22.56 34.69
N ILE A 6 20.45 -21.34 34.26
CA ILE A 6 20.20 -20.12 35.02
C ILE A 6 18.69 -19.96 35.28
N GLU A 7 17.84 -20.19 34.27
CA GLU A 7 16.40 -20.15 34.41
C GLU A 7 15.90 -21.15 35.46
N GLU A 8 16.34 -22.39 35.40
CA GLU A 8 15.96 -23.41 36.38
C GLU A 8 16.38 -23.06 37.81
N VAL A 9 17.59 -22.55 38.01
CA VAL A 9 18.07 -22.11 39.31
C VAL A 9 17.23 -20.95 39.85
N ILE A 10 16.93 -19.94 39.02
CA ILE A 10 16.13 -18.79 39.40
C ILE A 10 14.69 -19.20 39.72
N ARG A 11 14.12 -20.14 38.96
CA ARG A 11 12.79 -20.67 39.20
C ARG A 11 12.68 -21.31 40.61
N VAL A 12 13.73 -21.99 41.07
CA VAL A 12 13.78 -22.61 42.39
C VAL A 12 14.05 -21.59 43.52
N ILE A 13 14.98 -20.66 43.30
CA ILE A 13 15.36 -19.62 44.27
C ILE A 13 14.26 -18.56 44.44
N GLY A 14 13.57 -18.22 43.37
CA GLY A 14 12.55 -17.18 43.28
C GLY A 14 13.05 -15.93 42.57
N PHE A 15 12.27 -15.42 41.59
CA PHE A 15 12.59 -14.21 40.83
C PHE A 15 12.60 -12.93 41.69
N ASP A 16 11.88 -12.93 42.79
CA ASP A 16 11.83 -11.84 43.77
C ASP A 16 13.15 -11.56 44.49
N LYS A 17 14.06 -12.55 44.47
CA LYS A 17 15.40 -12.43 45.05
C LYS A 17 16.45 -11.88 44.08
N LEU A 18 16.08 -11.70 42.83
CA LEU A 18 17.00 -11.11 41.86
C LEU A 18 17.14 -9.59 42.10
N PRO A 19 18.40 -9.07 42.15
CA PRO A 19 18.58 -7.65 42.26
C PRO A 19 18.11 -6.95 40.99
N LEU A 20 17.26 -5.95 41.13
CA LEU A 20 16.84 -5.08 40.04
C LEU A 20 17.95 -4.06 39.76
N SER A 21 18.72 -4.27 38.71
CA SER A 21 19.67 -3.29 38.21
C SER A 21 19.21 -2.71 36.89
N ALA A 22 19.25 -1.37 36.75
CA ALA A 22 18.98 -0.73 35.49
C ALA A 22 20.07 -1.14 34.46
N PRO A 23 19.71 -1.55 33.23
CA PRO A 23 20.72 -1.85 32.22
C PRO A 23 21.51 -0.59 31.88
N LEU A 24 22.83 -0.69 31.89
CA LEU A 24 23.73 0.36 31.45
C LEU A 24 23.91 0.23 29.94
N ALA A 25 23.49 1.26 29.20
CA ALA A 25 23.72 1.36 27.77
C ALA A 25 24.34 2.72 27.44
N PRO A 26 25.25 2.80 26.46
CA PRO A 26 25.76 4.08 26.00
C PRO A 26 24.60 4.93 25.44
N VAL A 27 24.44 6.13 25.97
CA VAL A 27 23.49 7.09 25.45
C VAL A 27 24.10 7.75 24.21
N SER A 28 23.65 7.35 23.04
CA SER A 28 24.02 7.99 21.79
C SER A 28 22.81 8.67 21.18
N ALA A 29 22.89 10.00 20.98
CA ALA A 29 21.88 10.73 20.23
C ALA A 29 22.00 10.36 18.74
N ARG A 30 21.02 9.62 18.21
CA ARG A 30 20.91 9.41 16.77
C ARG A 30 20.05 10.52 16.17
N VAL A 31 20.68 11.38 15.39
CA VAL A 31 19.98 12.41 14.63
C VAL A 31 19.25 11.71 13.46
N ARG A 32 17.93 11.84 13.43
CA ARG A 32 17.16 11.41 12.27
C ARG A 32 17.21 12.51 11.21
N PRO A 33 17.60 12.23 9.95
CA PRO A 33 17.55 13.21 8.88
C PRO A 33 16.13 13.75 8.69
N GLU A 34 15.98 15.02 8.43
CA GLU A 34 14.67 15.66 8.14
C GLU A 34 14.04 15.07 6.89
N ALA A 35 14.86 14.64 5.94
CA ALA A 35 14.45 13.97 4.72
C ALA A 35 13.88 12.55 4.91
N GLN A 36 13.78 12.06 6.15
CA GLN A 36 13.30 10.70 6.43
C GLN A 36 12.31 10.67 7.60
N ARG A 37 11.14 10.08 7.39
CA ARG A 37 10.21 9.75 8.48
C ARG A 37 10.44 8.33 8.99
N GLY A 38 10.04 8.04 10.22
CA GLY A 38 10.13 6.68 10.77
C GLY A 38 8.91 5.82 10.40
N SER A 39 9.06 4.51 10.50
CA SER A 39 7.98 3.54 10.25
C SER A 39 6.76 3.75 11.17
N HIS A 40 6.96 4.23 12.41
CA HIS A 40 5.84 4.58 13.29
C HIS A 40 4.99 5.74 12.71
N ALA A 41 5.62 6.76 12.11
CA ALA A 41 4.89 7.84 11.45
C ALA A 41 4.12 7.34 10.22
N LEU A 42 4.67 6.34 9.49
CA LEU A 42 3.97 5.68 8.40
C LEU A 42 2.73 4.92 8.92
N ARG A 43 2.86 4.11 9.99
CA ARG A 43 1.72 3.42 10.59
C ARG A 43 0.59 4.39 10.97
N ARG A 44 0.94 5.50 11.62
CA ARG A 44 -0.05 6.53 11.96
C ARG A 44 -0.70 7.17 10.74
N ALA A 45 0.04 7.35 9.65
CA ALA A 45 -0.51 7.89 8.41
C ALA A 45 -1.52 6.92 7.78
N VAL A 46 -1.21 5.61 7.74
CA VAL A 46 -2.15 4.59 7.24
C VAL A 46 -3.38 4.47 8.15
N ALA A 47 -3.18 4.50 9.46
CA ALA A 47 -4.30 4.48 10.43
C ALA A 47 -5.21 5.71 10.30
N ALA A 48 -4.65 6.89 9.99
CA ALA A 48 -5.41 8.11 9.75
C ALA A 48 -6.28 8.05 8.47
N LEU A 49 -5.99 7.13 7.55
CA LEU A 49 -6.82 6.79 6.39
C LEU A 49 -7.87 5.71 6.71
N ASP A 50 -8.12 5.49 8.01
CA ASP A 50 -9.13 4.56 8.54
C ASP A 50 -8.81 3.06 8.32
N TYR A 51 -7.51 2.71 8.23
CA TYR A 51 -7.07 1.33 8.22
C TYR A 51 -6.65 0.88 9.62
N GLN A 52 -7.00 -0.34 9.99
CA GLN A 52 -6.55 -1.01 11.21
C GLN A 52 -5.31 -1.85 10.94
N GLU A 53 -4.27 -1.72 11.77
CA GLU A 53 -3.08 -2.54 11.65
C GLU A 53 -3.38 -3.98 12.06
N THR A 54 -2.90 -4.92 11.25
CA THR A 54 -2.90 -6.34 11.56
C THR A 54 -1.47 -6.87 11.58
N ILE A 55 -1.23 -7.88 12.40
CA ILE A 55 0.05 -8.56 12.49
C ILE A 55 -0.21 -10.03 12.17
N ASN A 56 0.37 -10.51 11.08
CA ASN A 56 0.17 -11.87 10.61
C ASN A 56 1.50 -12.65 10.65
N PHE A 57 1.41 -13.97 10.63
CA PHE A 57 2.59 -14.82 10.50
C PHE A 57 3.32 -14.58 9.18
N SER A 58 4.66 -14.64 9.25
CA SER A 58 5.50 -14.63 8.04
C SER A 58 5.46 -15.97 7.29
N PHE A 59 4.81 -16.97 7.86
CA PHE A 59 4.60 -18.30 7.29
C PHE A 59 3.20 -18.39 6.73
N VAL A 60 3.07 -18.87 5.49
CA VAL A 60 1.81 -18.86 4.75
C VAL A 60 1.59 -20.18 4.00
N GLU A 61 0.39 -20.33 3.45
CA GLU A 61 0.06 -21.43 2.55
C GLU A 61 0.82 -21.25 1.23
N GLU A 62 1.42 -22.32 0.75
CA GLU A 62 2.18 -22.32 -0.50
C GLU A 62 1.34 -21.84 -1.70
N ARG A 63 0.06 -22.19 -1.74
CA ARG A 63 -0.83 -21.73 -2.82
C ARG A 63 -0.94 -20.22 -2.92
N TRP A 64 -0.82 -19.47 -1.79
CA TRP A 64 -0.90 -18.01 -1.83
C TRP A 64 0.31 -17.38 -2.52
N GLU A 65 1.47 -18.05 -2.42
CA GLU A 65 2.67 -17.61 -3.11
C GLU A 65 2.49 -17.70 -4.62
N ALA A 66 1.98 -18.81 -5.13
CA ALA A 66 1.70 -18.96 -6.56
C ALA A 66 0.54 -18.07 -7.04
N GLU A 67 -0.56 -18.04 -6.29
CA GLU A 67 -1.81 -17.40 -6.71
C GLU A 67 -1.78 -15.88 -6.55
N LEU A 68 -1.28 -15.38 -5.42
CA LEU A 68 -1.38 -13.97 -5.07
C LEU A 68 -0.05 -13.22 -5.20
N ALA A 69 1.08 -13.89 -5.00
CA ALA A 69 2.40 -13.28 -5.13
C ALA A 69 3.07 -13.58 -6.49
N GLY A 70 2.61 -14.58 -7.22
CA GLY A 70 3.25 -15.04 -8.45
C GLY A 70 4.61 -15.71 -8.23
N ASN A 71 4.89 -16.14 -7.00
CA ASN A 71 6.12 -16.79 -6.61
C ASN A 71 5.98 -18.32 -6.68
N LEU A 72 6.59 -18.92 -7.67
CA LEU A 72 6.53 -20.38 -7.90
C LEU A 72 7.62 -21.14 -7.14
N GLU A 73 8.60 -20.45 -6.57
CA GLU A 73 9.72 -21.04 -5.83
C GLU A 73 9.85 -20.45 -4.43
N PRO A 74 8.83 -20.60 -3.56
CA PRO A 74 8.85 -20.05 -2.23
C PRO A 74 9.93 -20.69 -1.34
N ILE A 75 10.34 -19.98 -0.31
CA ILE A 75 11.26 -20.51 0.70
C ILE A 75 10.47 -21.42 1.63
N ARG A 76 10.78 -22.73 1.60
CA ARG A 76 10.12 -23.76 2.42
C ARG A 76 10.71 -23.84 3.80
N LEU A 77 9.84 -24.02 4.80
CA LEU A 77 10.26 -24.31 6.17
C LEU A 77 10.58 -25.80 6.33
N LEU A 78 11.64 -26.10 7.07
CA LEU A 78 12.00 -27.49 7.38
C LEU A 78 11.00 -28.10 8.39
N ASN A 79 10.61 -27.31 9.40
CA ASN A 79 9.69 -27.73 10.47
C ASN A 79 8.55 -26.72 10.60
N PRO A 80 7.50 -26.77 9.74
CA PRO A 80 6.37 -25.85 9.84
C PRO A 80 5.56 -26.11 11.10
N ILE A 81 5.09 -25.03 11.76
CA ILE A 81 4.24 -25.10 12.96
C ILE A 81 2.92 -25.81 12.67
N ALA A 82 2.40 -25.65 11.47
CA ALA A 82 1.19 -26.28 10.97
C ALA A 82 1.31 -26.52 9.46
N ALA A 83 0.68 -27.56 8.92
CA ALA A 83 0.74 -27.90 7.51
C ALA A 83 0.42 -26.74 6.55
N PRO A 84 -0.56 -25.86 6.82
CA PRO A 84 -0.81 -24.69 5.96
C PRO A 84 0.30 -23.62 6.02
N LEU A 85 1.08 -23.57 7.10
CA LEU A 85 2.11 -22.54 7.32
C LEU A 85 3.49 -23.06 6.89
N SER A 86 3.61 -23.47 5.63
CA SER A 86 4.74 -24.27 5.14
C SER A 86 5.83 -23.48 4.42
N VAL A 87 5.54 -22.24 4.03
CA VAL A 87 6.48 -21.40 3.27
C VAL A 87 6.56 -19.97 3.82
N MET A 88 7.69 -19.31 3.56
CA MET A 88 7.85 -17.89 3.85
C MET A 88 7.09 -17.07 2.81
N ARG A 89 6.36 -16.04 3.26
CA ARG A 89 5.62 -15.14 2.39
C ARG A 89 6.53 -14.22 1.57
N SER A 90 6.25 -14.05 0.29
CA SER A 90 6.88 -13.05 -0.57
C SER A 90 6.00 -11.84 -0.86
N SER A 91 4.78 -11.84 -0.33
CA SER A 91 3.81 -10.73 -0.37
C SER A 91 2.95 -10.74 0.90
N LEU A 92 2.45 -9.58 1.30
CA LEU A 92 1.52 -9.42 2.42
C LEU A 92 0.05 -9.64 2.00
N LEU A 93 -0.23 -9.67 0.70
CA LEU A 93 -1.59 -9.69 0.16
C LEU A 93 -2.38 -10.93 0.59
N GLY A 94 -1.75 -12.12 0.60
CA GLY A 94 -2.40 -13.34 1.03
C GLY A 94 -2.88 -13.29 2.47
N SER A 95 -2.05 -12.77 3.37
CA SER A 95 -2.40 -12.56 4.78
C SER A 95 -3.60 -11.61 4.94
N LEU A 96 -3.63 -10.50 4.20
CA LEU A 96 -4.75 -9.54 4.26
C LEU A 96 -6.06 -10.12 3.71
N VAL A 97 -5.99 -10.93 2.65
CA VAL A 97 -7.18 -11.67 2.13
C VAL A 97 -7.71 -12.63 3.19
N GLN A 98 -6.84 -13.31 3.93
CA GLN A 98 -7.26 -14.18 5.03
C GLN A 98 -7.87 -13.40 6.18
N VAL A 99 -7.33 -12.22 6.55
CA VAL A 99 -7.92 -11.32 7.53
C VAL A 99 -9.32 -10.88 7.09
N LEU A 100 -9.51 -10.53 5.81
CA LEU A 100 -10.82 -10.22 5.26
C LEU A 100 -11.79 -11.38 5.46
N ARG A 101 -11.43 -12.61 5.02
CA ARG A 101 -12.27 -13.82 5.19
C ARG A 101 -12.66 -14.04 6.65
N HIS A 102 -11.71 -13.91 7.57
CA HIS A 102 -11.94 -14.05 9.00
C HIS A 102 -12.98 -13.06 9.54
N ASN A 103 -12.91 -11.79 9.09
CA ASN A 103 -13.86 -10.76 9.50
C ASN A 103 -15.25 -10.97 8.86
N LEU A 104 -15.29 -11.38 7.58
CA LEU A 104 -16.56 -11.69 6.90
C LEU A 104 -17.30 -12.85 7.57
N ALA A 105 -16.60 -13.90 8.00
CA ALA A 105 -17.17 -15.00 8.75
C ALA A 105 -17.79 -14.52 10.09
N ARG A 106 -17.40 -13.34 10.58
CA ARG A 106 -17.95 -12.66 11.78
C ARG A 106 -18.95 -11.57 11.43
N ARG A 107 -19.45 -11.55 10.20
CA ARG A 107 -20.46 -10.62 9.71
C ARG A 107 -19.99 -9.15 9.66
N ALA A 108 -18.68 -8.90 9.54
CA ALA A 108 -18.20 -7.56 9.26
C ALA A 108 -18.76 -7.08 7.91
N THR A 109 -19.30 -5.88 7.87
CA THR A 109 -19.86 -5.26 6.66
C THR A 109 -18.86 -4.34 5.98
N ARG A 110 -17.80 -3.94 6.69
CA ARG A 110 -16.74 -3.05 6.21
C ARG A 110 -15.41 -3.49 6.81
N VAL A 111 -14.38 -3.62 5.97
CA VAL A 111 -13.03 -4.01 6.40
C VAL A 111 -12.01 -3.11 5.72
N ARG A 112 -11.19 -2.40 6.51
CA ARG A 112 -10.01 -1.66 6.06
C ARG A 112 -8.86 -2.06 6.98
N VAL A 113 -7.94 -2.83 6.45
CA VAL A 113 -6.83 -3.40 7.23
C VAL A 113 -5.51 -3.19 6.50
N PHE A 114 -4.42 -3.07 7.25
CA PHE A 114 -3.08 -2.98 6.71
C PHE A 114 -2.08 -3.77 7.54
N GLU A 115 -0.97 -4.09 6.94
CA GLU A 115 0.19 -4.65 7.62
C GLU A 115 1.46 -3.97 7.13
N LEU A 116 2.38 -3.70 8.04
CA LEU A 116 3.75 -3.30 7.76
C LEU A 116 4.66 -4.44 8.20
N GLY A 117 5.18 -5.21 7.24
CA GLY A 117 5.90 -6.44 7.51
C GLY A 117 6.99 -6.75 6.50
N ARG A 118 7.88 -7.68 6.87
CA ARG A 118 8.87 -8.20 5.94
C ARG A 118 8.26 -9.28 5.07
N VAL A 119 8.75 -9.33 3.84
CA VAL A 119 8.53 -10.42 2.88
C VAL A 119 9.89 -11.04 2.53
N PHE A 120 9.89 -12.23 1.97
CA PHE A 120 11.10 -13.04 1.83
C PHE A 120 11.20 -13.58 0.42
N ARG A 121 12.34 -13.31 -0.25
CA ARG A 121 12.58 -13.75 -1.62
C ARG A 121 13.99 -14.32 -1.75
N ARG A 122 14.17 -15.30 -2.63
CA ARG A 122 15.51 -15.77 -2.97
C ARG A 122 16.21 -14.72 -3.82
N ASP A 123 17.42 -14.35 -3.40
CA ASP A 123 18.30 -13.45 -4.15
C ASP A 123 19.76 -13.80 -3.88
N ALA A 124 20.40 -14.43 -4.84
CA ALA A 124 21.78 -14.89 -4.72
C ALA A 124 22.80 -13.75 -4.53
N SER A 125 22.43 -12.51 -4.82
CA SER A 125 23.32 -11.35 -4.63
C SER A 125 23.42 -10.90 -3.17
N VAL A 126 22.46 -11.30 -2.32
CA VAL A 126 22.43 -10.92 -0.90
C VAL A 126 23.49 -11.67 -0.10
N GLN A 127 24.36 -10.92 0.57
CA GLN A 127 25.38 -11.45 1.46
C GLN A 127 24.90 -11.42 2.92
N THR A 128 25.50 -12.24 3.78
CA THR A 128 25.24 -12.23 5.23
C THR A 128 25.68 -10.92 5.85
N SER A 129 24.82 -10.33 6.68
CA SER A 129 25.12 -9.16 7.53
C SER A 129 24.36 -9.30 8.86
N GLU A 130 24.45 -8.29 9.72
CA GLU A 130 23.64 -8.24 10.95
C GLU A 130 22.12 -8.24 10.68
N GLN A 131 21.70 -7.89 9.47
CA GLN A 131 20.28 -7.72 9.11
C GLN A 131 19.83 -8.63 7.96
N THR A 132 20.74 -9.37 7.33
CA THR A 132 20.46 -10.19 6.16
C THR A 132 21.04 -11.59 6.29
N VAL A 133 20.37 -12.56 5.69
CA VAL A 133 20.85 -13.94 5.54
C VAL A 133 21.27 -14.12 4.08
N VAL A 134 22.39 -14.79 3.85
CA VAL A 134 22.90 -15.06 2.48
C VAL A 134 21.83 -15.69 1.61
N GLY A 135 21.66 -15.16 0.40
CA GLY A 135 20.72 -15.68 -0.60
C GLY A 135 19.25 -15.35 -0.33
N ILE A 136 18.94 -14.50 0.68
CA ILE A 136 17.56 -14.15 1.03
C ILE A 136 17.42 -12.63 1.16
N ASP A 137 16.66 -12.04 0.26
CA ASP A 137 16.21 -10.66 0.37
C ASP A 137 14.97 -10.56 1.29
N GLN A 138 14.98 -9.57 2.20
CA GLN A 138 13.96 -9.39 3.22
C GLN A 138 13.40 -7.95 3.22
N PRO A 139 12.84 -7.47 2.10
CA PRO A 139 12.37 -6.09 2.04
C PRO A 139 11.18 -5.86 2.98
N LEU A 140 11.15 -4.66 3.53
CA LEU A 140 10.02 -4.20 4.33
C LEU A 140 8.97 -3.60 3.39
N LYS A 141 7.76 -4.12 3.47
CA LYS A 141 6.58 -3.70 2.69
C LYS A 141 5.50 -3.15 3.62
N VAL A 142 4.63 -2.33 3.06
CA VAL A 142 3.32 -2.04 3.62
C VAL A 142 2.27 -2.43 2.60
N ALA A 143 1.27 -3.17 3.06
CA ALA A 143 0.11 -3.49 2.23
C ALA A 143 -1.18 -3.13 2.95
N GLY A 144 -2.21 -2.81 2.19
CA GLY A 144 -3.54 -2.56 2.70
C GLY A 144 -4.62 -3.23 1.85
N LEU A 145 -5.74 -3.46 2.47
CA LEU A 145 -6.95 -4.00 1.85
C LEU A 145 -8.16 -3.23 2.35
N ALA A 146 -8.99 -2.76 1.42
CA ALA A 146 -10.27 -2.12 1.69
C ALA A 146 -11.41 -2.89 1.02
N TRP A 147 -12.50 -3.14 1.75
CA TRP A 147 -13.70 -3.81 1.27
C TRP A 147 -14.95 -3.30 1.99
N GLY A 148 -16.09 -3.35 1.29
CA GLY A 148 -17.39 -2.87 1.80
C GLY A 148 -17.64 -1.40 1.48
N PRO A 149 -18.49 -0.70 2.24
CA PRO A 149 -18.75 0.72 2.06
C PRO A 149 -17.48 1.57 2.21
N VAL A 150 -17.34 2.60 1.39
CA VAL A 150 -16.19 3.52 1.46
C VAL A 150 -16.13 4.24 2.79
N GLU A 151 -17.28 4.62 3.33
CA GLU A 151 -17.43 5.28 4.62
C GLU A 151 -18.32 4.47 5.56
N PRO A 152 -18.20 4.63 6.88
CA PRO A 152 -19.18 4.13 7.83
C PRO A 152 -20.57 4.71 7.53
N LEU A 153 -21.62 3.95 7.86
CA LEU A 153 -22.99 4.41 7.69
C LEU A 153 -23.22 5.75 8.38
N GLN A 154 -23.62 6.76 7.61
CA GLN A 154 -23.88 8.12 8.09
C GLN A 154 -25.01 8.78 7.30
N TRP A 155 -25.69 9.75 7.91
CA TRP A 155 -26.88 10.37 7.32
C TRP A 155 -26.57 11.33 6.17
N GLY A 156 -25.38 11.90 6.08
CA GLY A 156 -24.98 12.93 5.13
C GLY A 156 -24.40 12.41 3.81
N ALA A 157 -24.17 11.09 3.66
CA ALA A 157 -23.56 10.51 2.47
C ALA A 157 -24.38 9.31 1.95
N ARG A 158 -24.36 9.13 0.63
CA ARG A 158 -24.91 7.90 0.03
C ARG A 158 -23.92 6.77 0.20
N GLU A 159 -24.41 5.61 0.63
CA GLU A 159 -23.61 4.41 0.69
C GLU A 159 -23.18 3.98 -0.72
N ARG A 160 -21.89 3.77 -0.91
CA ARG A 160 -21.30 3.15 -2.10
C ARG A 160 -20.16 2.23 -1.69
N ALA A 161 -19.91 1.21 -2.45
CA ALA A 161 -18.75 0.35 -2.24
C ALA A 161 -17.43 1.10 -2.53
N VAL A 162 -16.38 0.72 -1.82
CA VAL A 162 -15.02 1.15 -2.12
C VAL A 162 -14.63 0.70 -3.53
N ASP A 163 -13.92 1.56 -4.25
CA ASP A 163 -13.42 1.28 -5.59
C ASP A 163 -11.90 1.53 -5.71
N PHE A 164 -11.38 1.28 -6.92
CA PHE A 164 -9.96 1.49 -7.23
C PHE A 164 -9.49 2.92 -6.91
N PHE A 165 -10.30 3.94 -7.21
CA PHE A 165 -9.88 5.34 -7.06
C PHE A 165 -9.83 5.78 -5.61
N ASP A 166 -10.65 5.20 -4.73
CA ASP A 166 -10.59 5.45 -3.29
C ASP A 166 -9.22 5.02 -2.72
N VAL A 167 -8.82 3.78 -3.03
CA VAL A 167 -7.53 3.24 -2.53
C VAL A 167 -6.34 3.87 -3.24
N LYS A 168 -6.49 4.25 -4.53
CA LYS A 168 -5.49 5.05 -5.23
C LYS A 168 -5.25 6.38 -4.51
N ALA A 169 -6.30 7.07 -4.08
CA ALA A 169 -6.19 8.31 -3.31
C ALA A 169 -5.49 8.09 -1.95
N ASP A 170 -5.77 6.96 -1.28
CA ASP A 170 -5.06 6.58 -0.05
C ASP A 170 -3.54 6.41 -0.32
N VAL A 171 -3.18 5.73 -1.41
CA VAL A 171 -1.77 5.56 -1.83
C VAL A 171 -1.12 6.91 -2.16
N GLU A 172 -1.80 7.80 -2.86
CA GLU A 172 -1.34 9.16 -3.14
C GLU A 172 -1.08 9.94 -1.84
N ALA A 173 -1.99 9.86 -0.88
CA ALA A 173 -1.84 10.50 0.43
C ALA A 173 -0.64 9.96 1.21
N LEU A 174 -0.35 8.67 1.14
CA LEU A 174 0.81 8.05 1.78
C LEU A 174 2.14 8.50 1.16
N LEU A 175 2.15 8.77 -0.14
CA LEU A 175 3.34 9.19 -0.90
C LEU A 175 3.54 10.71 -0.86
N ALA A 176 2.51 11.49 -0.50
CA ALA A 176 2.61 12.95 -0.42
C ALA A 176 3.80 13.43 0.45
N PRO A 177 4.48 14.51 0.06
CA PRO A 177 4.19 15.44 -1.04
C PRO A 177 4.74 15.01 -2.41
N ARG A 178 5.30 13.79 -2.53
CA ARG A 178 5.77 13.27 -3.82
C ARG A 178 4.57 12.83 -4.65
N VAL A 179 4.64 13.12 -5.94
CA VAL A 179 3.60 12.74 -6.90
C VAL A 179 3.98 11.41 -7.53
N ALA A 180 3.12 10.41 -7.38
CA ALA A 180 3.28 9.11 -8.01
C ALA A 180 2.59 9.07 -9.38
N THR A 181 3.14 8.28 -10.29
CA THR A 181 2.50 7.92 -11.56
C THR A 181 1.89 6.52 -11.42
N PHE A 182 0.68 6.36 -11.93
CA PHE A 182 -0.04 5.08 -11.92
C PHE A 182 -0.13 4.55 -13.35
N VAL A 183 0.56 3.46 -13.63
CA VAL A 183 0.65 2.86 -14.96
C VAL A 183 -0.13 1.56 -14.97
N ALA A 184 -1.05 1.38 -15.93
CA ALA A 184 -1.78 0.12 -16.08
C ALA A 184 -0.80 -1.06 -16.15
N ALA A 185 -1.05 -2.09 -15.35
CA ALA A 185 -0.15 -3.23 -15.21
C ALA A 185 -0.93 -4.51 -14.86
N GLU A 186 -0.24 -5.63 -14.98
CA GLU A 186 -0.74 -6.93 -14.54
C GLU A 186 -0.10 -7.35 -13.23
N HIS A 187 -0.88 -7.96 -12.35
CA HIS A 187 -0.41 -8.53 -11.09
C HIS A 187 -1.21 -9.80 -10.77
N PRO A 188 -0.60 -10.91 -10.31
CA PRO A 188 -1.28 -12.19 -10.09
C PRO A 188 -2.51 -12.12 -9.20
N ALA A 189 -2.46 -11.28 -8.15
CA ALA A 189 -3.58 -11.07 -7.24
C ALA A 189 -4.68 -10.18 -7.79
N MET A 190 -4.43 -9.37 -8.82
CA MET A 190 -5.27 -8.21 -9.16
C MET A 190 -6.00 -8.39 -10.49
N HIS A 191 -7.11 -7.69 -10.64
CA HIS A 191 -7.92 -7.67 -11.85
C HIS A 191 -7.13 -7.04 -13.01
N PRO A 192 -7.00 -7.71 -14.18
CA PRO A 192 -6.14 -7.24 -15.28
C PRO A 192 -6.52 -5.88 -15.86
N GLY A 193 -7.80 -5.48 -15.77
CA GLY A 193 -8.26 -4.16 -16.22
C GLY A 193 -8.39 -3.12 -15.10
N ARG A 194 -8.04 -3.45 -13.84
CA ARG A 194 -8.16 -2.57 -12.67
C ARG A 194 -6.98 -2.76 -11.72
N CYS A 195 -5.78 -2.71 -12.30
CA CYS A 195 -4.51 -2.82 -11.61
C CYS A 195 -3.56 -1.79 -12.18
N ALA A 196 -2.84 -1.12 -11.30
CA ALA A 196 -1.80 -0.18 -11.66
C ALA A 196 -0.52 -0.45 -10.87
N ARG A 197 0.60 -0.33 -11.57
CA ARG A 197 1.92 -0.18 -10.99
C ARG A 197 2.08 1.26 -10.50
N VAL A 198 2.55 1.41 -9.28
CA VAL A 198 2.84 2.70 -8.65
C VAL A 198 4.31 3.03 -8.88
N GLU A 199 4.57 4.16 -9.50
CA GLU A 199 5.93 4.62 -9.81
C GLU A 199 6.25 5.95 -9.14
N LEU A 200 7.46 6.06 -8.62
CA LEU A 200 8.05 7.30 -8.14
C LEU A 200 9.38 7.52 -8.85
N ASP A 201 9.54 8.69 -9.46
CA ASP A 201 10.78 9.07 -10.19
C ASP A 201 11.21 7.99 -11.19
N GLY A 202 10.25 7.38 -11.91
CA GLY A 202 10.48 6.34 -12.89
C GLY A 202 10.81 4.94 -12.32
N ARG A 203 10.70 4.75 -11.00
CA ARG A 203 10.94 3.46 -10.35
C ARG A 203 9.65 2.89 -9.79
N THR A 204 9.39 1.62 -10.03
CA THR A 204 8.28 0.90 -9.42
C THR A 204 8.49 0.82 -7.90
N VAL A 205 7.48 1.27 -7.15
CA VAL A 205 7.46 1.20 -5.68
C VAL A 205 6.32 0.33 -5.15
N GLY A 206 5.51 -0.24 -6.02
CA GLY A 206 4.45 -1.18 -5.65
C GLY A 206 3.32 -1.23 -6.65
N PHE A 207 2.19 -1.77 -6.17
CA PHE A 207 0.98 -1.98 -6.97
C PHE A 207 -0.27 -1.60 -6.16
N VAL A 208 -1.33 -1.21 -6.89
CA VAL A 208 -2.69 -1.02 -6.37
C VAL A 208 -3.69 -1.59 -7.38
N GLY A 209 -4.72 -2.29 -6.89
CA GLY A 209 -5.72 -2.88 -7.78
C GLY A 209 -6.86 -3.58 -7.05
N GLU A 210 -7.93 -3.88 -7.78
CA GLU A 210 -9.00 -4.74 -7.29
C GLU A 210 -8.54 -6.20 -7.27
N LEU A 211 -8.99 -6.97 -6.28
CA LEU A 211 -8.73 -8.42 -6.25
C LEU A 211 -9.28 -9.10 -7.51
N HIS A 212 -8.50 -9.99 -8.10
CA HIS A 212 -8.88 -10.72 -9.31
C HIS A 212 -10.17 -11.51 -9.08
N PRO A 213 -11.15 -11.48 -9.99
CA PRO A 213 -12.43 -12.18 -9.84
C PRO A 213 -12.31 -13.68 -9.51
N ARG A 214 -11.34 -14.37 -10.09
CA ARG A 214 -11.10 -15.80 -9.80
C ARG A 214 -10.73 -16.05 -8.35
N TRP A 215 -9.99 -15.11 -7.72
CA TRP A 215 -9.62 -15.24 -6.30
C TRP A 215 -10.78 -14.85 -5.39
N LYS A 216 -11.62 -13.90 -5.81
CA LYS A 216 -12.87 -13.62 -5.10
C LYS A 216 -13.71 -14.89 -4.97
N GLN A 217 -13.82 -15.68 -6.02
CA GLN A 217 -14.51 -16.98 -5.98
C GLN A 217 -13.71 -18.03 -5.22
N GLY A 218 -12.41 -18.20 -5.51
CA GLY A 218 -11.54 -19.22 -4.91
C GLY A 218 -11.37 -19.06 -3.40
N TYR A 219 -11.49 -17.85 -2.87
CA TYR A 219 -11.46 -17.54 -1.44
C TYR A 219 -12.84 -17.31 -0.82
N GLU A 220 -13.92 -17.67 -1.53
CA GLU A 220 -15.31 -17.64 -1.04
C GLU A 220 -15.75 -16.26 -0.53
N LEU A 221 -15.32 -15.19 -1.20
CA LEU A 221 -15.72 -13.84 -0.85
C LEU A 221 -17.12 -13.54 -1.39
N PRO A 222 -17.96 -12.73 -0.67
CA PRO A 222 -19.34 -12.47 -1.04
C PRO A 222 -19.48 -11.91 -2.45
N ALA A 223 -20.44 -12.45 -3.21
CA ALA A 223 -20.88 -11.86 -4.46
C ALA A 223 -21.74 -10.61 -4.18
N GLY A 224 -21.66 -9.58 -5.03
CA GLY A 224 -22.57 -8.42 -4.97
C GLY A 224 -22.11 -7.21 -4.17
N GLN A 225 -21.09 -7.32 -3.33
CA GLN A 225 -20.62 -6.19 -2.48
C GLN A 225 -19.29 -5.58 -2.95
N GLY A 226 -19.08 -5.43 -4.25
CA GLY A 226 -17.82 -4.92 -4.78
C GLY A 226 -16.65 -5.93 -4.68
N ALA A 227 -15.52 -5.60 -5.25
CA ALA A 227 -14.28 -6.35 -5.09
C ALA A 227 -13.42 -5.70 -3.99
N PRO A 228 -12.68 -6.47 -3.19
CA PRO A 228 -11.64 -5.90 -2.35
C PRO A 228 -10.63 -5.15 -3.20
N VAL A 229 -10.18 -4.00 -2.74
CA VAL A 229 -9.10 -3.23 -3.37
C VAL A 229 -7.88 -3.31 -2.46
N LEU A 230 -6.74 -3.64 -3.06
CA LEU A 230 -5.49 -3.89 -2.35
C LEU A 230 -4.39 -2.98 -2.86
N PHE A 231 -3.44 -2.70 -2.00
CA PHE A 231 -2.15 -2.15 -2.40
C PHE A 231 -1.02 -2.84 -1.65
N GLU A 232 0.18 -2.86 -2.25
CA GLU A 232 1.42 -3.25 -1.60
C GLU A 232 2.55 -2.36 -2.10
N LEU A 233 3.28 -1.71 -1.16
CA LEU A 233 4.27 -0.69 -1.46
C LEU A 233 5.58 -0.93 -0.72
N ASP A 234 6.69 -0.49 -1.30
CA ASP A 234 8.01 -0.50 -0.70
C ASP A 234 8.13 0.56 0.40
N VAL A 235 8.34 0.13 1.64
CA VAL A 235 8.43 1.05 2.78
C VAL A 235 9.56 2.07 2.65
N PRO A 236 10.77 1.74 2.16
CA PRO A 236 11.83 2.75 1.99
C PRO A 236 11.39 3.93 1.11
N ALA A 237 10.62 3.68 0.05
CA ALA A 237 10.10 4.74 -0.81
C ALA A 237 9.13 5.69 -0.07
N LEU A 238 8.33 5.14 0.84
CA LEU A 238 7.38 5.89 1.66
C LEU A 238 8.05 6.65 2.81
N LEU A 239 9.21 6.18 3.31
CA LEU A 239 9.92 6.84 4.40
C LEU A 239 10.74 8.03 3.90
N ALA A 240 11.18 8.04 2.64
CA ALA A 240 11.89 9.16 2.04
C ALA A 240 10.95 10.35 1.82
N ARG A 241 11.34 11.53 2.28
CA ARG A 241 10.58 12.78 2.11
C ARG A 241 11.51 13.88 1.60
N PRO A 242 11.09 14.65 0.59
CA PRO A 242 11.84 15.84 0.23
C PRO A 242 11.78 16.86 1.38
N VAL A 243 12.89 17.49 1.66
CA VAL A 243 12.91 18.65 2.56
C VAL A 243 12.32 19.83 1.79
N PRO A 244 11.24 20.47 2.29
CA PRO A 244 10.61 21.56 1.57
C PRO A 244 11.58 22.74 1.44
N ALA A 245 11.79 23.22 0.23
CA ALA A 245 12.49 24.46 -0.01
C ALA A 245 11.56 25.65 0.27
N TYR A 246 12.10 26.70 0.88
CA TYR A 246 11.36 27.94 1.08
C TYR A 246 10.91 28.51 -0.25
N GLN A 247 9.65 28.87 -0.36
CA GLN A 247 9.08 29.63 -1.47
C GLN A 247 8.42 30.89 -0.93
N PRO A 248 8.70 32.06 -1.51
CA PRO A 248 8.04 33.29 -1.07
C PRO A 248 6.55 33.22 -1.34
N VAL A 249 5.76 33.71 -0.38
CA VAL A 249 4.31 33.81 -0.54
C VAL A 249 3.99 34.86 -1.61
N ALA A 250 3.17 34.46 -2.59
CA ALA A 250 2.70 35.39 -3.62
C ALA A 250 1.86 36.52 -2.99
N ARG A 251 2.13 37.76 -3.40
CA ARG A 251 1.38 38.95 -2.94
C ARG A 251 0.12 39.21 -3.76
N GLN A 252 0.05 38.60 -4.96
CA GLN A 252 -1.10 38.71 -5.86
C GLN A 252 -2.13 37.64 -5.49
N GLN A 253 -3.41 37.96 -5.66
CA GLN A 253 -4.49 37.00 -5.50
C GLN A 253 -4.46 35.96 -6.63
N ALA A 254 -4.73 34.70 -6.27
CA ALA A 254 -4.95 33.65 -7.26
C ALA A 254 -6.26 33.88 -8.03
N VAL A 255 -6.26 33.61 -9.32
CA VAL A 255 -7.43 33.68 -10.19
C VAL A 255 -7.67 32.30 -10.76
N ASN A 256 -8.89 31.80 -10.61
CA ASN A 256 -9.33 30.55 -11.24
C ASN A 256 -9.92 30.86 -12.62
N ARG A 257 -9.64 29.96 -13.58
CA ARG A 257 -10.22 29.98 -14.93
C ARG A 257 -10.59 28.55 -15.32
N ASP A 258 -11.78 28.39 -15.83
CA ASP A 258 -12.23 27.13 -16.39
C ASP A 258 -11.90 27.08 -17.88
N ILE A 259 -11.42 25.94 -18.33
CA ILE A 259 -11.10 25.67 -19.74
C ILE A 259 -11.86 24.41 -20.14
N ALA A 260 -12.67 24.50 -21.20
CA ALA A 260 -13.29 23.35 -21.82
C ALA A 260 -12.42 22.86 -22.97
N LEU A 261 -12.10 21.57 -22.98
CA LEU A 261 -11.29 20.92 -24.01
C LEU A 261 -12.10 19.77 -24.61
N ILE A 262 -12.07 19.64 -25.94
CA ILE A 262 -12.55 18.45 -26.64
C ILE A 262 -11.34 17.57 -26.91
N VAL A 263 -11.37 16.35 -26.42
CA VAL A 263 -10.26 15.39 -26.53
C VAL A 263 -10.78 14.04 -27.01
N GLY A 264 -9.95 13.29 -27.73
CA GLY A 264 -10.27 11.91 -28.07
C GLY A 264 -10.37 11.03 -26.81
N GLU A 265 -11.21 10.01 -26.82
CA GLU A 265 -11.45 9.14 -25.67
C GLU A 265 -10.19 8.40 -25.16
N ALA A 266 -9.21 8.20 -26.03
CA ALA A 266 -7.91 7.61 -25.68
C ALA A 266 -6.98 8.57 -24.91
N ALA A 267 -7.29 9.88 -24.86
CA ALA A 267 -6.48 10.85 -24.12
C ALA A 267 -6.64 10.62 -22.61
N GLY A 268 -5.58 10.17 -21.94
CA GLY A 268 -5.57 9.98 -20.50
C GLY A 268 -5.55 11.30 -19.72
N HIS A 269 -6.08 11.28 -18.48
CA HIS A 269 -6.07 12.43 -17.56
C HIS A 269 -4.69 13.07 -17.45
N ASP A 270 -3.66 12.26 -17.18
CA ASP A 270 -2.30 12.77 -16.93
C ASP A 270 -1.67 13.41 -18.15
N ALA A 271 -2.00 12.92 -19.36
CA ALA A 271 -1.54 13.54 -20.60
C ALA A 271 -2.14 14.94 -20.81
N VAL A 272 -3.45 15.10 -20.51
CA VAL A 272 -4.13 16.39 -20.64
C VAL A 272 -3.62 17.39 -19.59
N ILE A 273 -3.60 17.00 -18.33
CA ILE A 273 -3.11 17.85 -17.23
C ILE A 273 -1.62 18.18 -17.41
N GLY A 274 -0.80 17.19 -17.78
CA GLY A 274 0.62 17.40 -18.05
C GLY A 274 0.88 18.38 -19.19
N SER A 275 0.09 18.32 -20.27
CA SER A 275 0.17 19.27 -21.37
C SER A 275 -0.16 20.71 -20.94
N LEU A 276 -1.20 20.87 -20.11
CA LEU A 276 -1.57 22.19 -19.56
C LEU A 276 -0.45 22.75 -18.67
N LEU A 277 0.07 21.92 -17.75
CA LEU A 277 1.13 22.35 -16.82
C LEU A 277 2.48 22.62 -17.52
N ALA A 278 2.73 21.97 -18.65
CA ALA A 278 3.93 22.19 -19.46
C ALA A 278 3.85 23.42 -20.38
N ALA A 279 2.65 24.02 -20.53
CA ALA A 279 2.50 25.21 -21.35
C ALA A 279 3.31 26.38 -20.78
N ASP A 280 4.01 27.11 -21.67
CA ASP A 280 4.73 28.31 -21.26
C ASP A 280 3.74 29.43 -20.91
N THR A 281 3.53 29.62 -19.62
CA THR A 281 2.69 30.67 -19.07
C THR A 281 3.48 31.75 -18.33
N GLY A 282 4.81 31.79 -18.51
CA GLY A 282 5.69 32.66 -17.74
C GLY A 282 5.62 32.40 -16.23
N GLY A 283 5.31 31.14 -15.81
CA GLY A 283 5.17 30.75 -14.42
C GLY A 283 3.87 31.22 -13.74
N LEU A 284 2.89 31.70 -14.50
CA LEU A 284 1.59 32.14 -13.95
C LEU A 284 0.69 30.98 -13.59
N LEU A 285 0.70 29.88 -14.37
CA LEU A 285 -0.08 28.69 -14.07
C LEU A 285 0.50 27.98 -12.84
N ARG A 286 -0.30 27.82 -11.79
CA ARG A 286 0.12 27.18 -10.53
C ARG A 286 -0.38 25.75 -10.41
N SER A 287 -1.58 25.51 -10.89
CA SER A 287 -2.21 24.19 -10.84
C SER A 287 -3.27 24.06 -11.93
N ALA A 288 -3.49 22.83 -12.37
CA ALA A 288 -4.62 22.46 -13.22
C ALA A 288 -5.30 21.24 -12.60
N ARG A 289 -6.63 21.21 -12.64
CA ARG A 289 -7.42 20.12 -12.06
C ARG A 289 -8.61 19.84 -12.95
N LEU A 290 -8.81 18.57 -13.30
CA LEU A 290 -10.05 18.12 -13.93
C LEU A 290 -11.17 18.11 -12.88
N PHE A 291 -12.32 18.70 -13.19
CA PHE A 291 -13.46 18.74 -12.29
C PHE A 291 -14.73 18.18 -12.92
N ASP A 292 -14.78 18.06 -14.25
CA ASP A 292 -15.92 17.47 -14.96
C ASP A 292 -15.49 16.80 -16.27
N VAL A 293 -16.22 15.75 -16.66
CA VAL A 293 -16.06 15.04 -17.94
C VAL A 293 -17.44 14.88 -18.58
N TYR A 294 -17.71 15.72 -19.56
CA TYR A 294 -18.93 15.58 -20.34
C TYR A 294 -18.76 14.50 -21.41
N ARG A 295 -19.71 13.57 -21.47
CA ARG A 295 -19.79 12.55 -22.52
C ARG A 295 -21.01 12.83 -23.37
N PRO A 296 -20.81 13.25 -24.63
CA PRO A 296 -21.93 13.57 -25.51
C PRO A 296 -22.73 12.31 -25.87
N ALA A 297 -24.04 12.48 -26.06
CA ALA A 297 -24.85 11.42 -26.66
C ALA A 297 -24.37 11.14 -28.10
N PRO A 298 -24.54 9.92 -28.63
CA PRO A 298 -24.21 9.61 -30.01
C PRO A 298 -24.90 10.59 -30.99
N GLY A 299 -24.12 11.26 -31.84
CA GLY A 299 -24.62 12.25 -32.81
C GLY A 299 -24.83 13.66 -32.27
N ALA A 300 -24.35 13.99 -31.06
CA ALA A 300 -24.38 15.35 -30.54
C ALA A 300 -23.60 16.31 -31.44
N ALA A 301 -24.20 17.49 -31.72
CA ALA A 301 -23.56 18.50 -32.54
C ALA A 301 -22.24 19.02 -31.88
N GLY A 302 -21.20 19.19 -32.66
CA GLY A 302 -19.91 19.74 -32.21
C GLY A 302 -18.91 18.67 -31.70
N PHE A 303 -19.24 17.38 -31.76
CA PHE A 303 -18.38 16.27 -31.37
C PHE A 303 -18.21 15.26 -32.50
N GLN A 304 -17.02 14.72 -32.67
CA GLN A 304 -16.79 13.58 -33.54
C GLN A 304 -16.95 12.26 -32.77
N PRO A 305 -17.18 11.12 -33.46
CA PRO A 305 -17.21 9.82 -32.79
C PRO A 305 -15.91 9.55 -32.03
N GLY A 306 -16.01 9.23 -30.73
CA GLY A 306 -14.85 8.99 -29.85
C GLY A 306 -14.26 10.24 -29.19
N GLU A 307 -14.95 11.39 -29.23
CA GLU A 307 -14.61 12.61 -28.48
C GLU A 307 -15.46 12.76 -27.21
N ARG A 308 -14.87 13.40 -26.21
CA ARG A 308 -15.47 13.76 -24.92
C ARG A 308 -14.99 15.12 -24.44
#